data_1ab657f64478533ab170c81e8b9aae20
#
_entry.id   1ab657f64478533ab170c81e8b9aae20
#
_cell.length_a   1.000
_cell.length_b   1.000
_cell.length_c   1.000
_cell.angle_alpha   90.00
_cell.angle_beta   90.00
_cell.angle_gamma   90.00
#
_symmetry.space_group_name_H-M   'P 1'
#
loop_
_entity.id
_entity.type
_entity.pdbx_description
1 polymer ?
#
loop_
_entity_poly.entity_id
_entity_poly.type
_entity_poly.pdbx_seq_one_letter_code
_entity_poly.pdbx_strand_id
1 'polypeptide(L)'
;MAELPNMAVSVRLEHRDVNGTTADIRHDFRIGRVPKYVDQDRSYLNSEILRGPTPHTMRAECVKLRELTPKIRKMRSNAAVSTRMIITFGKGLQPHFNALDVQAQDQIYTEIAETVADRVATSLLALVAHRDETAPHAHGQMLAVNKFGAPVSKVATPTVMSELQDIAHQTALKYLPMCERGTKKEDRIERGDDPSKIYNRSVKQLHTDLPKEIEAKQAELDAVTSQIPALTARVEEMRGRVDKLENEEKQRELTTAKVKRLRVYRSRLADRIGDLRSARDELTQLTAQIVEKQGLVMALEGRADQAEQKATRATERLQEAERAADAAEGRKSAAEASAAA
;
A
#
# COMPACT_ATOMS: atom_id res chain seq x y z
N MET A 1 23.45 -0.97 4.61
CA MET A 1 22.82 -0.70 5.93
C MET A 1 21.38 -1.17 5.84
N ALA A 2 20.89 -1.97 6.80
CA ALA A 2 19.48 -2.34 6.84
C ALA A 2 18.63 -1.07 6.96
N GLU A 3 17.63 -0.92 6.10
CA GLU A 3 16.69 0.20 6.15
C GLU A 3 15.94 0.12 7.48
N LEU A 4 16.00 1.18 8.29
CA LEU A 4 15.26 1.22 9.57
C LEU A 4 13.77 1.01 9.29
N PRO A 5 13.08 0.20 10.10
CA PRO A 5 11.67 -0.06 9.87
C PRO A 5 10.87 1.24 9.97
N ASN A 6 9.95 1.46 9.03
CA ASN A 6 9.08 2.64 9.00
C ASN A 6 8.15 2.65 10.22
N MET A 7 8.37 3.60 11.13
CA MET A 7 7.61 3.78 12.38
C MET A 7 6.52 4.85 12.26
N ALA A 8 6.20 5.31 11.06
CA ALA A 8 5.26 6.41 10.86
C ALA A 8 3.80 5.95 10.75
N VAL A 9 2.88 6.82 11.18
CA VAL A 9 1.47 6.77 10.80
C VAL A 9 1.27 7.64 9.56
N SER A 10 0.31 7.31 8.70
CA SER A 10 -0.04 8.14 7.55
C SER A 10 -1.53 8.22 7.30
N VAL A 11 -1.97 9.40 6.85
CA VAL A 11 -3.34 9.69 6.44
C VAL A 11 -3.36 10.09 4.97
N ARG A 12 -4.29 9.51 4.20
CA ARG A 12 -4.54 9.88 2.81
C ARG A 12 -5.99 10.24 2.62
N LEU A 13 -6.24 11.23 1.77
CA LEU A 13 -7.59 11.65 1.39
C LEU A 13 -7.82 11.40 -0.09
N GLU A 14 -8.99 10.86 -0.42
CA GLU A 14 -9.46 10.66 -1.79
C GLU A 14 -10.89 11.12 -1.93
N HIS A 15 -11.19 11.86 -3.00
CA HIS A 15 -12.54 12.40 -3.23
C HIS A 15 -13.33 11.47 -4.15
N ARG A 16 -14.52 11.09 -3.73
CA ARG A 16 -15.38 10.09 -4.39
C ARG A 16 -16.73 10.68 -4.76
N ASP A 17 -17.18 10.42 -5.98
CA ASP A 17 -18.56 10.63 -6.40
C ASP A 17 -19.50 9.57 -5.80
N VAL A 18 -20.76 9.56 -6.17
CA VAL A 18 -21.75 8.60 -5.66
C VAL A 18 -21.34 7.16 -5.95
N ASN A 19 -20.83 6.88 -7.15
CA ASN A 19 -20.44 5.52 -7.55
C ASN A 19 -19.19 5.06 -6.80
N GLY A 20 -18.17 5.92 -6.73
CA GLY A 20 -16.96 5.66 -5.97
C GLY A 20 -17.25 5.46 -4.50
N THR A 21 -18.11 6.29 -3.88
CA THR A 21 -18.53 6.13 -2.49
C THR A 21 -19.29 4.82 -2.27
N THR A 22 -20.14 4.41 -3.22
CA THR A 22 -20.83 3.12 -3.16
C THR A 22 -19.85 1.96 -3.20
N ALA A 23 -18.83 2.02 -4.07
CA ALA A 23 -17.79 1.02 -4.14
C ALA A 23 -16.95 0.94 -2.85
N ASP A 24 -16.61 2.10 -2.28
CA ASP A 24 -15.89 2.19 -1.01
C ASP A 24 -16.71 1.57 0.13
N ILE A 25 -18.01 1.89 0.26
CA ILE A 25 -18.90 1.29 1.27
C ILE A 25 -18.96 -0.23 1.11
N ARG A 26 -19.08 -0.73 -0.12
CA ARG A 26 -19.07 -2.19 -0.36
C ARG A 26 -17.77 -2.83 0.09
N HIS A 27 -16.65 -2.20 -0.20
CA HIS A 27 -15.33 -2.67 0.24
C HIS A 27 -15.23 -2.65 1.77
N ASP A 28 -15.59 -1.54 2.41
CA ASP A 28 -15.42 -1.31 3.84
C ASP A 28 -16.26 -2.31 4.66
N PHE A 29 -17.47 -2.63 4.19
CA PHE A 29 -18.39 -3.57 4.85
C PHE A 29 -18.37 -4.99 4.25
N ARG A 30 -17.39 -5.30 3.36
CA ARG A 30 -17.27 -6.61 2.71
C ARG A 30 -18.55 -7.05 1.99
N ILE A 31 -19.29 -6.12 1.37
CA ILE A 31 -20.54 -6.38 0.67
C ILE A 31 -20.25 -6.75 -0.79
N GLY A 32 -20.66 -7.93 -1.20
CA GLY A 32 -20.48 -8.44 -2.57
C GLY A 32 -19.09 -9.04 -2.80
N ARG A 33 -18.44 -8.69 -3.91
CA ARG A 33 -17.10 -9.22 -4.25
C ARG A 33 -16.05 -8.70 -3.28
N VAL A 34 -15.51 -9.62 -2.49
CA VAL A 34 -14.41 -9.32 -1.55
C VAL A 34 -13.08 -9.45 -2.30
N PRO A 35 -12.14 -8.47 -2.17
CA PRO A 35 -10.83 -8.57 -2.79
C PRO A 35 -10.05 -9.80 -2.31
N LYS A 36 -9.18 -10.35 -3.15
CA LYS A 36 -8.41 -11.58 -2.90
C LYS A 36 -7.42 -11.48 -1.74
N TYR A 37 -6.90 -10.27 -1.50
CA TYR A 37 -5.95 -10.00 -0.43
C TYR A 37 -6.61 -9.93 0.96
N VAL A 38 -7.95 -10.04 1.02
CA VAL A 38 -8.71 -10.09 2.27
C VAL A 38 -8.81 -11.53 2.76
N ASP A 39 -8.40 -11.76 3.99
CA ASP A 39 -8.61 -13.01 4.70
C ASP A 39 -10.02 -13.02 5.31
N GLN A 40 -10.98 -13.63 4.58
CA GLN A 40 -12.38 -13.65 4.98
C GLN A 40 -12.61 -14.35 6.33
N ASP A 41 -11.75 -15.31 6.69
CA ASP A 41 -11.85 -16.00 7.98
C ASP A 41 -11.49 -15.10 9.16
N ARG A 42 -10.86 -13.94 8.87
CA ARG A 42 -10.51 -12.92 9.86
C ARG A 42 -11.42 -11.68 9.83
N SER A 43 -12.40 -11.62 8.92
CA SER A 43 -13.25 -10.42 8.79
C SER A 43 -14.08 -10.12 10.04
N TYR A 44 -14.28 -11.08 10.93
CA TYR A 44 -14.91 -10.86 12.23
C TYR A 44 -14.06 -9.99 13.18
N LEU A 45 -12.77 -9.79 12.88
CA LEU A 45 -11.89 -8.91 13.65
C LEU A 45 -12.05 -7.43 13.26
N ASN A 46 -12.73 -7.14 12.16
CA ASN A 46 -12.97 -5.77 11.73
C ASN A 46 -13.92 -5.08 12.68
N SER A 47 -13.71 -3.78 12.91
CA SER A 47 -14.61 -2.96 13.73
C SER A 47 -15.39 -2.00 12.84
N GLU A 48 -16.71 -2.02 12.96
CA GLU A 48 -17.57 -0.95 12.49
C GLU A 48 -17.66 0.11 13.60
N ILE A 49 -16.76 1.09 13.59
CA ILE A 49 -16.68 2.11 14.66
C ILE A 49 -17.79 3.14 14.49
N LEU A 50 -18.06 3.54 13.26
CA LEU A 50 -19.12 4.48 12.93
C LEU A 50 -19.76 4.08 11.60
N ARG A 51 -21.09 3.89 11.58
CA ARG A 51 -21.85 3.60 10.35
C ARG A 51 -22.38 4.90 9.74
N GLY A 52 -22.06 5.10 8.47
CA GLY A 52 -22.43 6.29 7.73
C GLY A 52 -23.77 6.19 6.98
N PRO A 53 -24.25 7.33 6.47
CA PRO A 53 -25.42 7.41 5.61
C PRO A 53 -25.12 6.88 4.19
N THR A 54 -26.18 6.75 3.39
CA THR A 54 -26.03 6.36 1.98
C THR A 54 -25.32 7.44 1.15
N PRO A 55 -24.70 7.09 0.01
CA PRO A 55 -24.08 8.08 -0.89
C PRO A 55 -25.05 9.15 -1.41
N HIS A 56 -26.32 8.79 -1.58
CA HIS A 56 -27.37 9.73 -1.99
C HIS A 56 -27.69 10.73 -0.88
N THR A 57 -27.75 10.29 0.38
CA THR A 57 -27.90 11.18 1.55
C THR A 57 -26.70 12.11 1.66
N MET A 58 -25.46 11.59 1.51
CA MET A 58 -24.26 12.43 1.49
C MET A 58 -24.32 13.49 0.39
N ARG A 59 -24.83 13.12 -0.79
CA ARG A 59 -25.02 14.09 -1.88
C ARG A 59 -26.01 15.18 -1.50
N ALA A 60 -27.12 14.83 -0.91
CA ALA A 60 -28.12 15.80 -0.48
C ALA A 60 -27.56 16.80 0.54
N GLU A 61 -26.80 16.30 1.52
CA GLU A 61 -26.11 17.15 2.49
C GLU A 61 -25.04 18.05 1.85
N CYS A 62 -24.24 17.52 0.90
CA CYS A 62 -23.30 18.34 0.14
C CYS A 62 -24.00 19.47 -0.63
N VAL A 63 -25.19 19.22 -1.20
CA VAL A 63 -25.96 20.25 -1.88
C VAL A 63 -26.39 21.34 -0.89
N LYS A 64 -26.98 20.96 0.26
CA LYS A 64 -27.39 21.91 1.31
C LYS A 64 -26.22 22.77 1.80
N LEU A 65 -25.07 22.16 2.12
CA LEU A 65 -23.89 22.90 2.57
C LEU A 65 -23.39 23.89 1.52
N ARG A 66 -23.46 23.53 0.24
CA ARG A 66 -23.06 24.43 -0.84
C ARG A 66 -23.96 25.64 -0.98
N GLU A 67 -25.23 25.56 -0.64
CA GLU A 67 -26.18 26.67 -0.65
C GLU A 67 -25.81 27.76 0.36
N LEU A 68 -25.00 27.44 1.36
CA LEU A 68 -24.47 28.44 2.32
C LEU A 68 -23.49 29.43 1.67
N THR A 69 -22.98 29.14 0.47
CA THR A 69 -21.99 29.97 -0.19
C THR A 69 -22.66 30.80 -1.31
N PRO A 70 -22.59 32.16 -1.30
CA PRO A 70 -23.10 32.99 -2.37
C PRO A 70 -22.45 32.66 -3.72
N LYS A 71 -23.21 32.68 -4.82
CA LYS A 71 -22.75 32.45 -6.21
C LYS A 71 -22.32 31.01 -6.55
N ILE A 72 -22.98 30.02 -6.02
CA ILE A 72 -22.66 28.63 -6.31
C ILE A 72 -23.31 28.13 -7.60
N ARG A 73 -22.48 27.47 -8.43
CA ARG A 73 -22.97 26.67 -9.56
C ARG A 73 -23.61 25.37 -9.03
N LYS A 74 -24.67 24.91 -9.71
CA LYS A 74 -25.29 23.61 -9.44
C LYS A 74 -24.23 22.50 -9.36
N MET A 75 -24.36 21.62 -8.39
CA MET A 75 -23.44 20.50 -8.21
C MET A 75 -23.54 19.55 -9.40
N ARG A 76 -22.41 19.23 -10.04
CA ARG A 76 -22.36 18.30 -11.19
C ARG A 76 -22.77 16.90 -10.76
N SER A 77 -23.27 16.08 -11.70
CA SER A 77 -23.65 14.69 -11.43
C SER A 77 -22.51 13.85 -10.89
N ASN A 78 -21.30 14.03 -11.42
CA ASN A 78 -20.06 13.35 -11.05
C ASN A 78 -19.22 14.09 -9.99
N ALA A 79 -19.80 15.09 -9.30
CA ALA A 79 -19.08 15.78 -8.24
C ALA A 79 -18.90 14.85 -7.04
N ALA A 80 -17.78 15.02 -6.35
CA ALA A 80 -17.51 14.28 -5.12
C ALA A 80 -18.60 14.53 -4.08
N VAL A 81 -19.07 13.48 -3.44
CA VAL A 81 -20.07 13.48 -2.35
C VAL A 81 -19.43 13.06 -1.02
N SER A 82 -18.37 12.26 -1.09
CA SER A 82 -17.55 11.92 0.07
C SER A 82 -16.07 12.21 -0.17
N THR A 83 -15.36 12.39 0.92
CA THR A 83 -13.90 12.33 0.97
C THR A 83 -13.55 11.11 1.83
N ARG A 84 -13.01 10.09 1.17
CA ARG A 84 -12.48 8.91 1.84
C ARG A 84 -11.16 9.26 2.52
N MET A 85 -11.01 8.81 3.76
CA MET A 85 -9.77 8.84 4.52
C MET A 85 -9.24 7.42 4.67
N ILE A 86 -7.93 7.25 4.53
CA ILE A 86 -7.26 5.98 4.84
C ILE A 86 -6.17 6.28 5.86
N ILE A 87 -6.25 5.60 7.02
CA ILE A 87 -5.26 5.69 8.11
C ILE A 87 -4.47 4.38 8.13
N THR A 88 -3.15 4.46 7.99
CA THR A 88 -2.27 3.30 7.96
C THR A 88 -1.04 3.49 8.84
N PHE A 89 -0.47 2.38 9.32
CA PHE A 89 0.76 2.36 10.10
C PHE A 89 1.91 1.74 9.31
N GLY A 90 3.09 2.32 9.42
CA GLY A 90 4.30 1.79 8.83
C GLY A 90 4.65 0.41 9.39
N LYS A 91 5.34 -0.40 8.59
CA LYS A 91 5.64 -1.81 8.90
C LYS A 91 6.30 -2.00 10.28
N GLY A 92 7.16 -1.07 10.69
CA GLY A 92 7.81 -1.12 12.01
C GLY A 92 6.86 -0.82 13.17
N LEU A 93 5.83 0.01 12.93
CA LEU A 93 4.87 0.39 13.97
C LEU A 93 3.74 -0.63 14.14
N GLN A 94 3.43 -1.44 13.09
CA GLN A 94 2.34 -2.40 13.11
C GLN A 94 2.40 -3.41 14.27
N PRO A 95 3.56 -4.02 14.64
CA PRO A 95 3.62 -4.93 15.77
C PRO A 95 3.19 -4.28 17.09
N HIS A 96 3.58 -3.02 17.31
CA HIS A 96 3.22 -2.26 18.52
C HIS A 96 1.73 -1.90 18.53
N PHE A 97 1.18 -1.51 17.38
CA PHE A 97 -0.24 -1.26 17.22
C PHE A 97 -1.07 -2.53 17.43
N ASN A 98 -0.65 -3.66 16.87
CA ASN A 98 -1.33 -4.95 17.01
C ASN A 98 -1.26 -5.53 18.42
N ALA A 99 -0.30 -5.09 19.25
CA ALA A 99 -0.20 -5.48 20.65
C ALA A 99 -1.22 -4.78 21.56
N LEU A 100 -1.84 -3.71 21.09
CA LEU A 100 -2.93 -3.02 21.78
C LEU A 100 -4.22 -3.86 21.69
N ASP A 101 -5.09 -3.74 22.67
CA ASP A 101 -6.44 -4.29 22.56
C ASP A 101 -7.25 -3.57 21.47
N VAL A 102 -8.32 -4.22 21.01
CA VAL A 102 -9.16 -3.73 19.91
C VAL A 102 -9.76 -2.36 20.23
N GLN A 103 -10.15 -2.12 21.49
CA GLN A 103 -10.74 -0.87 21.90
C GLN A 103 -9.73 0.29 21.82
N ALA A 104 -8.51 0.07 22.27
CA ALA A 104 -7.43 1.06 22.15
C ALA A 104 -7.07 1.34 20.68
N GLN A 105 -7.03 0.29 19.84
CA GLN A 105 -6.83 0.45 18.40
C GLN A 105 -7.94 1.30 17.75
N ASP A 106 -9.19 1.01 18.07
CA ASP A 106 -10.36 1.75 17.55
C ASP A 106 -10.36 3.20 18.05
N GLN A 107 -9.96 3.43 19.30
CA GLN A 107 -9.80 4.76 19.87
C GLN A 107 -8.75 5.60 19.09
N ILE A 108 -7.60 5.02 18.76
CA ILE A 108 -6.56 5.69 17.96
C ILE A 108 -7.12 6.09 16.60
N TYR A 109 -7.81 5.17 15.91
CA TYR A 109 -8.42 5.47 14.62
C TYR A 109 -9.47 6.58 14.73
N THR A 110 -10.30 6.53 15.76
CA THR A 110 -11.34 7.53 16.00
C THR A 110 -10.75 8.91 16.22
N GLU A 111 -9.82 9.05 17.15
CA GLU A 111 -9.21 10.34 17.44
C GLU A 111 -8.48 10.95 16.24
N ILE A 112 -7.75 10.11 15.45
CA ILE A 112 -7.12 10.58 14.23
C ILE A 112 -8.17 11.04 13.23
N ALA A 113 -9.21 10.24 12.99
CA ALA A 113 -10.23 10.52 12.00
C ALA A 113 -11.03 11.79 12.34
N GLU A 114 -11.42 11.98 13.59
CA GLU A 114 -12.12 13.17 14.07
C GLU A 114 -11.26 14.42 13.94
N THR A 115 -10.00 14.38 14.41
CA THR A 115 -9.09 15.52 14.34
C THR A 115 -8.81 15.92 12.88
N VAL A 116 -8.69 14.94 11.97
CA VAL A 116 -8.54 15.19 10.54
C VAL A 116 -9.80 15.82 9.95
N ALA A 117 -10.99 15.32 10.31
CA ALA A 117 -12.27 15.88 9.85
C ALA A 117 -12.43 17.33 10.32
N ASP A 118 -12.09 17.61 11.57
CA ASP A 118 -12.12 18.95 12.14
C ASP A 118 -11.14 19.90 11.42
N ARG A 119 -9.92 19.43 11.10
CA ARG A 119 -8.93 20.26 10.39
C ARG A 119 -9.39 20.70 9.01
N VAL A 120 -10.13 19.88 8.32
CA VAL A 120 -10.73 20.24 7.01
C VAL A 120 -12.17 20.79 7.15
N ALA A 121 -12.61 20.98 8.38
CA ALA A 121 -13.90 21.54 8.77
C ALA A 121 -15.10 20.79 8.15
N THR A 122 -15.06 19.45 8.14
CA THR A 122 -16.15 18.62 7.66
C THR A 122 -16.57 17.58 8.71
N SER A 123 -17.62 16.83 8.45
CA SER A 123 -18.13 15.81 9.37
C SER A 123 -17.56 14.44 9.01
N LEU A 124 -17.02 13.72 9.99
CA LEU A 124 -16.78 12.30 9.90
C LEU A 124 -18.12 11.58 9.89
N LEU A 125 -18.37 10.74 8.92
CA LEU A 125 -19.67 10.07 8.72
C LEU A 125 -19.62 8.57 8.94
N ALA A 126 -18.47 7.94 8.57
CA ALA A 126 -18.25 6.51 8.78
C ALA A 126 -16.79 6.27 9.13
N LEU A 127 -16.56 5.21 9.90
CA LEU A 127 -15.22 4.73 10.24
C LEU A 127 -15.25 3.22 10.44
N VAL A 128 -14.43 2.51 9.66
CA VAL A 128 -14.29 1.05 9.72
C VAL A 128 -12.82 0.69 9.82
N ALA A 129 -12.47 -0.12 10.81
CA ALA A 129 -11.12 -0.65 10.96
C ALA A 129 -11.04 -2.06 10.35
N HIS A 130 -10.07 -2.26 9.46
CA HIS A 130 -9.79 -3.54 8.81
C HIS A 130 -8.59 -4.22 9.47
N ARG A 131 -8.80 -5.48 9.91
CA ARG A 131 -7.79 -6.38 10.49
C ARG A 131 -7.70 -7.70 9.73
N ASP A 132 -8.47 -7.82 8.66
CA ASP A 132 -8.55 -8.97 7.78
C ASP A 132 -7.67 -8.85 6.52
N GLU A 133 -6.82 -7.83 6.48
CA GLU A 133 -5.83 -7.62 5.43
C GLU A 133 -4.40 -7.74 5.98
N THR A 134 -3.40 -7.67 5.10
CA THR A 134 -1.98 -7.83 5.46
C THR A 134 -1.51 -6.81 6.49
N ALA A 135 -2.04 -5.59 6.44
CA ALA A 135 -1.69 -4.51 7.35
C ALA A 135 -2.97 -3.91 7.97
N PRO A 136 -2.99 -3.66 9.28
CA PRO A 136 -4.12 -2.99 9.93
C PRO A 136 -4.25 -1.56 9.42
N HIS A 137 -5.47 -1.18 9.07
CA HIS A 137 -5.78 0.17 8.59
C HIS A 137 -7.24 0.52 8.84
N ALA A 138 -7.58 1.81 8.78
CA ALA A 138 -8.95 2.23 8.87
C ALA A 138 -9.36 3.06 7.64
N HIS A 139 -10.61 2.91 7.27
CA HIS A 139 -11.30 3.71 6.27
C HIS A 139 -12.31 4.61 6.95
N GLY A 140 -12.10 5.93 6.84
CA GLY A 140 -13.07 6.93 7.23
C GLY A 140 -13.77 7.52 6.01
N GLN A 141 -15.01 7.94 6.17
CA GLN A 141 -15.72 8.72 5.16
C GLN A 141 -16.20 10.03 5.75
N MET A 142 -15.92 11.13 5.07
CA MET A 142 -16.32 12.48 5.40
C MET A 142 -17.17 13.07 4.27
N LEU A 143 -17.96 14.11 4.53
CA LEU A 143 -18.58 14.87 3.45
C LEU A 143 -17.52 15.52 2.54
N ALA A 144 -17.77 15.54 1.24
CA ALA A 144 -16.88 16.21 0.28
C ALA A 144 -17.00 17.73 0.28
N VAL A 145 -17.96 18.27 1.01
CA VAL A 145 -18.19 19.71 1.22
C VAL A 145 -18.10 20.00 2.70
N ASN A 146 -17.29 20.99 3.07
CA ASN A 146 -17.11 21.38 4.44
C ASN A 146 -18.26 22.25 4.99
N LYS A 147 -18.28 22.51 6.29
CA LYS A 147 -19.32 23.31 6.97
C LYS A 147 -19.44 24.76 6.45
N PHE A 148 -18.49 25.25 5.68
CA PHE A 148 -18.51 26.57 5.04
C PHE A 148 -18.94 26.52 3.58
N GLY A 149 -19.41 25.36 3.08
CA GLY A 149 -19.86 25.18 1.70
C GLY A 149 -18.73 24.98 0.68
N ALA A 150 -17.48 24.96 1.12
CA ALA A 150 -16.32 24.76 0.23
C ALA A 150 -16.07 23.27 -0.02
N PRO A 151 -15.68 22.86 -1.25
CA PRO A 151 -15.23 21.50 -1.50
C PRO A 151 -13.97 21.17 -0.69
N VAL A 152 -13.97 20.04 0.01
CA VAL A 152 -12.80 19.56 0.78
C VAL A 152 -11.57 19.43 -0.12
N SER A 153 -11.74 19.06 -1.40
CA SER A 153 -10.65 18.98 -2.38
C SER A 153 -9.90 20.29 -2.61
N LYS A 154 -10.53 21.44 -2.32
CA LYS A 154 -9.87 22.74 -2.39
C LYS A 154 -9.22 23.14 -1.08
N VAL A 155 -9.70 22.60 0.03
CA VAL A 155 -9.13 22.81 1.37
C VAL A 155 -7.90 21.93 1.58
N ALA A 156 -7.94 20.70 1.10
CA ALA A 156 -6.86 19.72 1.19
C ALA A 156 -5.68 20.05 0.26
N THR A 157 -5.09 21.24 0.42
CA THR A 157 -3.86 21.67 -0.28
C THR A 157 -2.67 20.81 0.17
N PRO A 158 -1.54 20.79 -0.57
CA PRO A 158 -0.32 20.09 -0.15
C PRO A 158 0.12 20.45 1.27
N THR A 159 0.03 21.72 1.65
CA THR A 159 0.32 22.19 3.01
C THR A 159 -0.61 21.53 4.04
N VAL A 160 -1.92 21.59 3.80
CA VAL A 160 -2.91 20.94 4.68
C VAL A 160 -2.66 19.44 4.74
N MET A 161 -2.37 18.78 3.62
CA MET A 161 -2.05 17.36 3.61
C MET A 161 -0.79 17.01 4.43
N SER A 162 0.21 17.91 4.48
CA SER A 162 1.36 17.76 5.38
C SER A 162 0.95 17.92 6.84
N GLU A 163 0.12 18.92 7.16
CA GLU A 163 -0.41 19.15 8.52
C GLU A 163 -1.25 17.95 9.00
N LEU A 164 -1.99 17.27 8.12
CA LEU A 164 -2.73 16.07 8.48
C LEU A 164 -1.79 14.92 8.91
N GLN A 165 -0.57 14.84 8.36
CA GLN A 165 0.43 13.88 8.84
C GLN A 165 0.95 14.27 10.23
N ASP A 166 1.12 15.58 10.50
CA ASP A 166 1.52 16.06 11.82
C ASP A 166 0.45 15.75 12.87
N ILE A 167 -0.81 15.99 12.54
CA ILE A 167 -1.99 15.65 13.38
C ILE A 167 -2.03 14.15 13.69
N ALA A 168 -1.94 13.31 12.65
CA ALA A 168 -1.97 11.87 12.84
C ALA A 168 -0.83 11.38 13.73
N HIS A 169 0.38 11.91 13.52
CA HIS A 169 1.54 11.59 14.34
C HIS A 169 1.33 12.01 15.80
N GLN A 170 0.94 13.26 16.06
CA GLN A 170 0.71 13.76 17.41
C GLN A 170 -0.38 12.98 18.15
N THR A 171 -1.43 12.58 17.44
CA THR A 171 -2.50 11.77 18.02
C THR A 171 -2.00 10.36 18.32
N ALA A 172 -1.30 9.71 17.39
CA ALA A 172 -0.75 8.37 17.58
C ALA A 172 0.29 8.30 18.71
N LEU A 173 1.09 9.36 18.92
CA LEU A 173 2.07 9.44 20.00
C LEU A 173 1.47 9.27 21.41
N LYS A 174 0.21 9.61 21.61
CA LYS A 174 -0.46 9.44 22.91
C LYS A 174 -0.53 7.96 23.32
N TYR A 175 -0.60 7.07 22.35
CA TYR A 175 -0.80 5.63 22.52
C TYR A 175 0.43 4.80 22.14
N LEU A 176 1.22 5.29 21.20
CA LEU A 176 2.39 4.64 20.63
C LEU A 176 3.59 5.59 20.71
N PRO A 177 4.28 5.65 21.86
CA PRO A 177 5.40 6.60 22.07
C PRO A 177 6.56 6.46 21.08
N MET A 178 6.68 5.30 20.41
CA MET A 178 7.68 5.04 19.37
C MET A 178 7.24 5.51 17.98
N CYS A 179 6.03 6.06 17.83
CA CYS A 179 5.56 6.56 16.55
C CYS A 179 6.43 7.74 16.09
N GLU A 180 6.85 7.70 14.85
CA GLU A 180 7.63 8.77 14.23
C GLU A 180 6.78 9.55 13.23
N ARG A 181 7.13 10.80 13.06
CA ARG A 181 6.59 11.58 11.95
C ARG A 181 7.27 11.14 10.66
N GLY A 182 6.51 10.67 9.69
CA GLY A 182 7.05 10.30 8.39
C GLY A 182 7.76 11.48 7.71
N THR A 183 8.86 11.20 7.01
CA THR A 183 9.66 12.23 6.32
C THR A 183 8.83 12.91 5.23
N LYS A 184 8.90 14.22 5.15
CA LYS A 184 8.22 15.01 4.11
C LYS A 184 8.71 14.61 2.72
N LYS A 185 7.83 14.72 1.73
CA LYS A 185 8.14 14.37 0.35
C LYS A 185 9.30 15.22 -0.20
N GLU A 186 9.29 16.50 0.12
CA GLU A 186 10.32 17.47 -0.26
C GLU A 186 11.69 17.05 0.25
N ASP A 187 11.80 16.71 1.54
CA ASP A 187 13.05 16.27 2.18
C ASP A 187 13.57 14.96 1.55
N ARG A 188 12.66 14.09 1.10
CA ARG A 188 13.02 12.84 0.42
C ARG A 188 13.57 13.09 -0.98
N ILE A 189 12.98 14.06 -1.69
CA ILE A 189 13.47 14.48 -3.01
C ILE A 189 14.86 15.11 -2.88
N GLU A 190 15.05 16.01 -1.90
CA GLU A 190 16.35 16.67 -1.64
C GLU A 190 17.46 15.68 -1.27
N ARG A 191 17.13 14.60 -0.56
CA ARG A 191 18.08 13.52 -0.24
C ARG A 191 18.41 12.62 -1.43
N GLY A 192 17.68 12.74 -2.56
CA GLY A 192 17.83 11.88 -3.72
C GLY A 192 17.27 10.47 -3.52
N ASP A 193 16.25 10.31 -2.66
CA ASP A 193 15.55 9.03 -2.50
C ASP A 193 15.01 8.56 -3.86
N ASP A 194 14.98 7.24 -4.06
CA ASP A 194 14.42 6.62 -5.27
C ASP A 194 12.98 7.12 -5.54
N PRO A 195 12.69 7.68 -6.73
CA PRO A 195 11.35 8.16 -7.08
C PRO A 195 10.25 7.11 -6.87
N SER A 196 10.55 5.83 -7.08
CA SER A 196 9.60 4.73 -6.88
C SER A 196 9.16 4.59 -5.41
N LYS A 197 9.99 5.03 -4.46
CA LYS A 197 9.73 5.04 -3.03
C LYS A 197 9.06 6.32 -2.55
N ILE A 198 9.20 7.42 -3.30
CA ILE A 198 8.64 8.75 -2.94
C ILE A 198 7.17 8.87 -3.34
N TYR A 199 6.83 8.34 -4.52
CA TYR A 199 5.49 8.48 -5.07
C TYR A 199 4.65 7.23 -4.80
N ASN A 200 3.45 7.44 -4.25
CA ASN A 200 2.49 6.35 -4.10
C ASN A 200 1.99 5.92 -5.48
N ARG A 201 2.18 4.65 -5.79
CA ARG A 201 1.62 4.03 -6.99
C ARG A 201 0.31 3.32 -6.63
N SER A 202 -0.70 3.44 -7.47
CA SER A 202 -1.93 2.67 -7.32
C SER A 202 -1.64 1.17 -7.48
N VAL A 203 -2.48 0.31 -6.90
CA VAL A 203 -2.37 -1.16 -7.07
C VAL A 203 -2.31 -1.52 -8.54
N LYS A 204 -3.13 -0.89 -9.39
CA LYS A 204 -3.12 -1.09 -10.84
C LYS A 204 -1.76 -0.74 -11.48
N GLN A 205 -1.14 0.36 -11.06
CA GLN A 205 0.21 0.73 -11.52
C GLN A 205 1.26 -0.27 -11.04
N LEU A 206 1.19 -0.69 -9.77
CA LEU A 206 2.10 -1.70 -9.22
C LEU A 206 2.04 -3.02 -10.00
N HIS A 207 0.85 -3.50 -10.36
CA HIS A 207 0.70 -4.70 -11.21
C HIS A 207 1.36 -4.56 -12.59
N THR A 208 1.45 -3.36 -13.12
CA THR A 208 2.10 -3.08 -14.42
C THR A 208 3.60 -2.87 -14.29
N ASP A 209 4.03 -2.18 -13.26
CA ASP A 209 5.41 -1.71 -13.10
C ASP A 209 6.31 -2.76 -12.43
N LEU A 210 5.81 -3.45 -11.38
CA LEU A 210 6.59 -4.43 -10.63
C LEU A 210 7.20 -5.55 -11.50
N PRO A 211 6.48 -6.17 -12.45
CA PRO A 211 7.07 -7.19 -13.31
C PRO A 211 8.28 -6.66 -14.10
N LYS A 212 8.18 -5.43 -14.63
CA LYS A 212 9.27 -4.78 -15.39
C LYS A 212 10.46 -4.44 -14.49
N GLU A 213 10.19 -3.95 -13.29
CA GLU A 213 11.23 -3.65 -12.31
C GLU A 213 11.96 -4.92 -11.86
N ILE A 214 11.22 -6.02 -11.68
CA ILE A 214 11.77 -7.35 -11.37
C ILE A 214 12.66 -7.83 -12.49
N GLU A 215 12.19 -7.79 -13.74
CA GLU A 215 12.95 -8.20 -14.91
C GLU A 215 14.24 -7.38 -15.06
N ALA A 216 14.15 -6.05 -14.88
CA ALA A 216 15.33 -5.17 -14.93
C ALA A 216 16.35 -5.51 -13.82
N LYS A 217 15.89 -5.79 -12.59
CA LYS A 217 16.75 -6.18 -11.48
C LYS A 217 17.35 -7.57 -11.65
N GLN A 218 16.61 -8.50 -12.24
CA GLN A 218 17.14 -9.81 -12.57
C GLN A 218 18.25 -9.71 -13.65
N ALA A 219 18.04 -8.91 -14.69
CA ALA A 219 19.06 -8.67 -15.71
C ALA A 219 20.34 -8.02 -15.12
N GLU A 220 20.16 -7.09 -14.17
CA GLU A 220 21.27 -6.46 -13.46
C GLU A 220 22.03 -7.49 -12.59
N LEU A 221 21.31 -8.36 -11.88
CA LEU A 221 21.89 -9.47 -11.12
C LEU A 221 22.66 -10.43 -11.99
N ASP A 222 22.10 -10.84 -13.13
CA ASP A 222 22.73 -11.76 -14.07
C ASP A 222 24.00 -11.15 -14.66
N ALA A 223 23.98 -9.86 -15.00
CA ALA A 223 25.14 -9.12 -15.49
C ALA A 223 26.27 -9.07 -14.46
N VAL A 224 25.97 -8.78 -13.20
CA VAL A 224 26.95 -8.78 -12.09
C VAL A 224 27.48 -10.20 -11.84
N THR A 225 26.59 -11.19 -11.82
CA THR A 225 26.94 -12.59 -11.57
C THR A 225 27.85 -13.14 -12.66
N SER A 226 27.63 -12.77 -13.92
CA SER A 226 28.45 -13.20 -15.06
C SER A 226 29.91 -12.69 -15.01
N GLN A 227 30.17 -11.57 -14.32
CA GLN A 227 31.50 -11.00 -14.16
C GLN A 227 32.34 -11.72 -13.09
N ILE A 228 31.69 -12.35 -12.11
CA ILE A 228 32.36 -12.99 -10.95
C ILE A 228 33.38 -14.07 -11.38
N PRO A 229 33.06 -15.01 -12.31
CA PRO A 229 34.01 -16.04 -12.73
C PRO A 229 35.28 -15.45 -13.38
N ALA A 230 35.11 -14.45 -14.26
CA ALA A 230 36.24 -13.81 -14.94
C ALA A 230 37.15 -13.06 -13.95
N LEU A 231 36.59 -12.37 -12.98
CA LEU A 231 37.34 -11.70 -11.90
C LEU A 231 38.03 -12.70 -10.99
N THR A 232 37.38 -13.82 -10.69
CA THR A 232 37.96 -14.90 -9.87
C THR A 232 39.14 -15.53 -10.58
N ALA A 233 39.01 -15.86 -11.88
CA ALA A 233 40.10 -16.41 -12.69
C ALA A 233 41.29 -15.45 -12.74
N ARG A 234 41.04 -14.14 -12.89
CA ARG A 234 42.10 -13.12 -12.92
C ARG A 234 42.82 -13.00 -11.55
N VAL A 235 42.11 -13.19 -10.45
CA VAL A 235 42.74 -13.22 -9.11
C VAL A 235 43.63 -14.47 -8.96
N GLU A 236 43.18 -15.62 -9.41
CA GLU A 236 44.01 -16.84 -9.33
C GLU A 236 45.24 -16.75 -10.26
N GLU A 237 45.09 -16.20 -11.47
CA GLU A 237 46.25 -15.89 -12.35
C GLU A 237 47.26 -14.95 -11.65
N MET A 238 46.76 -13.88 -11.04
CA MET A 238 47.62 -12.92 -10.33
C MET A 238 48.29 -13.55 -9.09
N ARG A 239 47.60 -14.44 -8.35
CA ARG A 239 48.19 -15.24 -7.28
C ARG A 239 49.34 -16.07 -7.80
N GLY A 240 49.12 -16.84 -8.87
CA GLY A 240 50.18 -17.66 -9.48
C GLY A 240 51.39 -16.84 -9.94
N ARG A 241 51.17 -15.60 -10.42
CA ARG A 241 52.27 -14.67 -10.76
C ARG A 241 53.01 -14.18 -9.52
N VAL A 242 52.33 -13.86 -8.44
CA VAL A 242 52.94 -13.49 -7.15
C VAL A 242 53.77 -14.63 -6.60
N ASP A 243 53.21 -15.86 -6.58
CA ASP A 243 53.92 -17.04 -6.09
C ASP A 243 55.21 -17.35 -6.91
N LYS A 244 55.13 -17.20 -8.23
CA LYS A 244 56.31 -17.32 -9.11
C LYS A 244 57.36 -16.24 -8.79
N LEU A 245 56.97 -14.99 -8.62
CA LEU A 245 57.87 -13.90 -8.30
C LEU A 245 58.47 -14.05 -6.89
N GLU A 246 57.73 -14.56 -5.92
CA GLU A 246 58.22 -14.85 -4.58
C GLU A 246 59.27 -15.99 -4.61
N ASN A 247 59.07 -17.01 -5.47
CA ASN A 247 60.05 -18.07 -5.68
C ASN A 247 61.30 -17.60 -6.42
N GLU A 248 61.11 -16.73 -7.45
CA GLU A 248 62.24 -16.11 -8.19
C GLU A 248 63.04 -15.13 -7.31
N GLU A 249 62.34 -14.40 -6.38
CA GLU A 249 62.98 -13.49 -5.41
C GLU A 249 63.89 -14.28 -4.44
N LYS A 250 63.42 -15.46 -3.98
CA LYS A 250 64.22 -16.38 -3.16
C LYS A 250 65.50 -16.86 -3.89
N GLN A 251 65.44 -16.84 -5.25
CA GLN A 251 66.59 -17.31 -6.06
C GLN A 251 67.48 -16.18 -6.57
N ARG A 252 67.03 -14.92 -6.62
CA ARG A 252 67.73 -13.83 -7.34
C ARG A 252 67.82 -12.47 -6.64
N GLU A 253 67.47 -12.32 -5.38
CA GLU A 253 67.44 -10.98 -4.72
C GLU A 253 66.67 -9.91 -5.54
N LEU A 254 65.57 -10.25 -6.12
CA LEU A 254 64.78 -9.35 -6.96
C LEU A 254 64.04 -8.29 -6.12
N THR A 255 64.24 -7.03 -6.51
CA THR A 255 63.83 -5.78 -5.90
C THR A 255 62.45 -5.84 -5.19
N THR A 256 62.46 -5.69 -3.89
CA THR A 256 61.35 -5.61 -2.91
C THR A 256 60.17 -4.72 -3.36
N ALA A 257 60.40 -3.77 -4.26
CA ALA A 257 59.38 -2.80 -4.74
C ALA A 257 58.34 -3.43 -5.69
N LYS A 258 58.72 -4.45 -6.50
CA LYS A 258 57.80 -5.05 -7.49
C LYS A 258 56.82 -6.01 -6.82
N VAL A 259 57.34 -6.82 -5.89
CA VAL A 259 56.52 -7.75 -5.08
C VAL A 259 55.54 -6.94 -4.18
N LYS A 260 56.04 -5.84 -3.58
CA LYS A 260 55.19 -4.95 -2.75
C LYS A 260 54.05 -4.34 -3.57
N ARG A 261 54.27 -3.90 -4.81
CA ARG A 261 53.21 -3.40 -5.70
C ARG A 261 52.19 -4.48 -6.05
N LEU A 262 52.63 -5.69 -6.35
CA LEU A 262 51.74 -6.82 -6.66
C LEU A 262 50.95 -7.27 -5.45
N ARG A 263 51.52 -7.27 -4.24
CA ARG A 263 50.80 -7.55 -2.98
C ARG A 263 49.70 -6.52 -2.72
N VAL A 264 49.98 -5.22 -2.89
CA VAL A 264 48.97 -4.15 -2.78
C VAL A 264 47.88 -4.32 -3.83
N TYR A 265 48.25 -4.65 -5.08
CA TYR A 265 47.26 -4.88 -6.13
C TYR A 265 46.38 -6.12 -5.85
N ARG A 266 46.98 -7.21 -5.36
CA ARG A 266 46.24 -8.41 -4.87
C ARG A 266 45.27 -8.09 -3.78
N SER A 267 45.69 -7.32 -2.75
CA SER A 267 44.81 -6.88 -1.67
C SER A 267 43.62 -6.12 -2.20
N ARG A 268 43.84 -5.10 -3.03
CA ARG A 268 42.74 -4.30 -3.63
C ARG A 268 41.76 -5.14 -4.48
N LEU A 269 42.26 -6.17 -5.17
CA LEU A 269 41.40 -7.08 -5.92
C LEU A 269 40.59 -8.00 -4.97
N ALA A 270 41.20 -8.47 -3.91
CA ALA A 270 40.52 -9.30 -2.90
C ALA A 270 39.40 -8.51 -2.20
N ASP A 271 39.69 -7.24 -1.86
CA ASP A 271 38.68 -6.35 -1.25
C ASP A 271 37.51 -6.15 -2.23
N ARG A 272 37.80 -5.88 -3.52
CA ARG A 272 36.77 -5.69 -4.54
C ARG A 272 35.95 -6.96 -4.82
N ILE A 273 36.56 -8.13 -4.70
CA ILE A 273 35.80 -9.41 -4.76
C ILE A 273 34.91 -9.59 -3.52
N GLY A 274 35.41 -9.18 -2.34
CA GLY A 274 34.63 -9.15 -1.12
C GLY A 274 33.38 -8.30 -1.29
N ASP A 275 33.54 -7.07 -1.78
CA ASP A 275 32.45 -6.14 -2.05
C ASP A 275 31.44 -6.72 -3.06
N LEU A 276 31.94 -7.31 -4.16
CA LEU A 276 31.06 -7.92 -5.17
C LEU A 276 30.31 -9.16 -4.64
N ARG A 277 30.95 -9.97 -3.77
CA ARG A 277 30.28 -11.10 -3.13
C ARG A 277 29.18 -10.62 -2.16
N SER A 278 29.45 -9.60 -1.38
CA SER A 278 28.46 -8.97 -0.50
C SER A 278 27.27 -8.43 -1.30
N ALA A 279 27.54 -7.68 -2.37
CA ALA A 279 26.51 -7.15 -3.25
C ALA A 279 25.68 -8.28 -3.93
N ARG A 280 26.32 -9.37 -4.35
CA ARG A 280 25.63 -10.56 -4.87
C ARG A 280 24.71 -11.18 -3.82
N ASP A 281 25.21 -11.33 -2.58
CA ASP A 281 24.45 -11.96 -1.51
C ASP A 281 23.24 -11.09 -1.13
N GLU A 282 23.39 -9.76 -1.13
CA GLU A 282 22.29 -8.80 -0.98
C GLU A 282 21.27 -8.91 -2.11
N LEU A 283 21.73 -8.97 -3.37
CA LEU A 283 20.87 -9.16 -4.54
C LEU A 283 20.15 -10.51 -4.49
N THR A 284 20.83 -11.57 -4.05
CA THR A 284 20.21 -12.89 -3.88
C THR A 284 19.10 -12.87 -2.82
N GLN A 285 19.30 -12.16 -1.69
CA GLN A 285 18.28 -11.96 -0.68
C GLN A 285 17.08 -11.16 -1.21
N LEU A 286 17.35 -10.10 -1.96
CA LEU A 286 16.31 -9.29 -2.61
C LEU A 286 15.52 -10.12 -3.64
N THR A 287 16.21 -10.94 -4.42
CA THR A 287 15.57 -11.84 -5.40
C THR A 287 14.67 -12.88 -4.70
N ALA A 288 15.13 -13.46 -3.59
CA ALA A 288 14.32 -14.37 -2.78
C ALA A 288 13.05 -13.68 -2.22
N GLN A 289 13.17 -12.46 -1.72
CA GLN A 289 12.02 -11.67 -1.27
C GLN A 289 11.05 -11.33 -2.42
N ILE A 290 11.57 -11.10 -3.62
CA ILE A 290 10.77 -10.86 -4.82
C ILE A 290 9.99 -12.13 -5.20
N VAL A 291 10.65 -13.29 -5.23
CA VAL A 291 10.01 -14.58 -5.54
C VAL A 291 8.93 -14.92 -4.50
N GLU A 292 9.19 -14.67 -3.22
CA GLU A 292 8.20 -14.83 -2.16
C GLU A 292 6.97 -13.93 -2.38
N LYS A 293 7.20 -12.66 -2.73
CA LYS A 293 6.13 -11.72 -3.04
C LYS A 293 5.37 -12.11 -4.32
N GLN A 294 6.06 -12.61 -5.34
CA GLN A 294 5.41 -13.14 -6.54
C GLN A 294 4.54 -14.37 -6.22
N GLY A 295 5.01 -15.27 -5.37
CA GLY A 295 4.23 -16.41 -4.88
C GLY A 295 2.95 -15.97 -4.15
N LEU A 296 3.06 -14.92 -3.33
CA LEU A 296 1.92 -14.30 -2.68
C LEU A 296 0.95 -13.66 -3.68
N VAL A 297 1.45 -12.96 -4.70
CA VAL A 297 0.63 -12.37 -5.77
C VAL A 297 -0.10 -13.47 -6.54
N MET A 298 0.60 -14.54 -6.97
CA MET A 298 -0.02 -15.67 -7.68
C MET A 298 -1.06 -16.40 -6.81
N ALA A 299 -0.79 -16.57 -5.51
CA ALA A 299 -1.76 -17.15 -4.58
C ALA A 299 -2.99 -16.25 -4.40
N LEU A 300 -2.78 -14.93 -4.36
CA LEU A 300 -3.83 -13.94 -4.35
C LEU A 300 -4.64 -13.94 -5.67
N GLU A 301 -4.01 -14.07 -6.82
CA GLU A 301 -4.66 -14.21 -8.12
C GLU A 301 -5.49 -15.50 -8.21
N GLY A 302 -4.98 -16.63 -7.77
CA GLY A 302 -5.71 -17.91 -7.72
C GLY A 302 -6.96 -17.84 -6.82
N ARG A 303 -6.90 -17.12 -5.71
CA ARG A 303 -8.06 -16.89 -4.85
C ARG A 303 -9.13 -15.98 -5.48
N ALA A 304 -8.77 -14.97 -6.34
CA ALA A 304 -9.77 -14.11 -7.03
C ALA A 304 -10.49 -14.85 -8.13
N ASP A 305 -9.77 -15.69 -8.88
CA ASP A 305 -10.43 -16.46 -9.91
C ASP A 305 -11.49 -17.40 -9.28
N GLN A 306 -11.14 -17.99 -8.12
CA GLN A 306 -12.13 -18.78 -7.37
C GLN A 306 -13.29 -17.93 -6.82
N ALA A 307 -13.02 -16.69 -6.36
CA ALA A 307 -14.06 -15.81 -5.88
C ALA A 307 -14.93 -15.29 -7.05
N GLU A 308 -14.32 -15.01 -8.21
CA GLU A 308 -15.06 -14.63 -9.40
C GLU A 308 -16.01 -15.73 -9.88
N GLN A 309 -15.53 -16.96 -9.89
CA GLN A 309 -16.38 -18.12 -10.20
C GLN A 309 -17.52 -18.30 -9.19
N LYS A 310 -17.23 -18.08 -7.88
CA LYS A 310 -18.29 -18.14 -6.85
C LYS A 310 -19.30 -17.00 -7.00
N ALA A 311 -18.83 -15.76 -7.29
CA ALA A 311 -19.70 -14.62 -7.53
C ALA A 311 -20.58 -14.81 -8.77
N THR A 312 -20.02 -15.34 -9.85
CA THR A 312 -20.77 -15.65 -11.06
C THR A 312 -21.89 -16.67 -10.78
N ARG A 313 -21.54 -17.77 -10.09
CA ARG A 313 -22.53 -18.76 -9.66
C ARG A 313 -23.59 -18.22 -8.70
N ALA A 314 -23.21 -17.27 -7.83
CA ALA A 314 -24.16 -16.61 -6.93
C ALA A 314 -25.11 -15.68 -7.70
N THR A 315 -24.58 -14.95 -8.69
CA THR A 315 -25.39 -14.09 -9.57
C THR A 315 -26.37 -14.92 -10.43
N GLU A 316 -25.91 -16.04 -10.96
CA GLU A 316 -26.77 -16.99 -11.71
C GLU A 316 -27.91 -17.53 -10.82
N ARG A 317 -27.59 -17.95 -9.59
CA ARG A 317 -28.58 -18.39 -8.61
C ARG A 317 -29.59 -17.31 -8.23
N LEU A 318 -29.10 -16.05 -8.10
CA LEU A 318 -29.96 -14.90 -7.81
C LEU A 318 -30.95 -14.66 -8.96
N GLN A 319 -30.42 -14.68 -10.21
CA GLN A 319 -31.26 -14.54 -11.40
C GLN A 319 -32.26 -15.68 -11.56
N GLU A 320 -31.87 -16.90 -11.21
CA GLU A 320 -32.79 -18.04 -11.19
C GLU A 320 -33.88 -17.88 -10.11
N ALA A 321 -33.51 -17.41 -8.94
CA ALA A 321 -34.42 -17.11 -7.84
C ALA A 321 -35.40 -15.97 -8.18
N GLU A 322 -34.89 -14.91 -8.82
CA GLU A 322 -35.72 -13.80 -9.31
C GLU A 322 -36.75 -14.29 -10.39
N ARG A 323 -36.26 -15.06 -11.36
CA ARG A 323 -37.16 -15.64 -12.35
C ARG A 323 -38.22 -16.61 -11.75
N ALA A 324 -37.82 -17.35 -10.71
CA ALA A 324 -38.73 -18.20 -9.97
C ALA A 324 -39.76 -17.39 -9.15
N ALA A 325 -39.34 -16.28 -8.58
CA ALA A 325 -40.22 -15.35 -7.85
C ALA A 325 -41.20 -14.67 -8.79
N ASP A 326 -40.73 -14.15 -9.94
CA ASP A 326 -41.59 -13.54 -10.96
C ASP A 326 -42.62 -14.55 -11.50
N ALA A 327 -42.19 -15.82 -11.74
CA ALA A 327 -43.08 -16.87 -12.14
C ALA A 327 -44.07 -17.29 -11.06
N ALA A 328 -43.75 -17.14 -9.79
CA ALA A 328 -44.63 -17.36 -8.66
C ALA A 328 -45.67 -16.24 -8.52
N GLU A 329 -45.23 -14.99 -8.70
CA GLU A 329 -46.08 -13.80 -8.67
C GLU A 329 -47.05 -13.78 -9.85
N GLY A 330 -46.59 -14.17 -11.04
CA GLY A 330 -47.44 -14.37 -12.22
C GLY A 330 -48.50 -15.46 -12.02
N ARG A 331 -48.17 -16.57 -11.33
CA ARG A 331 -49.13 -17.60 -10.98
C ARG A 331 -50.14 -17.13 -9.92
N LYS A 332 -49.72 -16.31 -8.99
CA LYS A 332 -50.58 -15.72 -7.95
C LYS A 332 -51.60 -14.75 -8.55
N SER A 333 -51.11 -13.83 -9.42
CA SER A 333 -52.02 -12.89 -10.11
C SER A 333 -52.97 -13.61 -11.10
N ALA A 334 -52.53 -14.69 -11.76
CA ALA A 334 -53.42 -15.51 -12.59
C ALA A 334 -54.48 -16.27 -11.77
N ALA A 335 -54.10 -16.76 -10.59
CA ALA A 335 -55.01 -17.39 -9.65
C ALA A 335 -56.04 -16.40 -9.05
N GLU A 336 -55.59 -15.19 -8.72
CA GLU A 336 -56.45 -14.10 -8.24
C GLU A 336 -57.43 -13.63 -9.33
N ALA A 337 -56.98 -13.54 -10.59
CA ALA A 337 -57.82 -13.21 -11.73
C ALA A 337 -58.86 -14.33 -12.03
N SER A 338 -58.48 -15.59 -11.81
CA SER A 338 -59.40 -16.74 -11.99
C SER A 338 -60.40 -16.90 -10.83
N ALA A 339 -60.10 -16.32 -9.65
CA ALA A 339 -61.04 -16.32 -8.49
C ALA A 339 -62.04 -15.15 -8.51
N ALA A 340 -61.78 -14.16 -9.38
CA ALA A 340 -62.62 -12.96 -9.56
C ALA A 340 -63.57 -13.06 -10.77
N ALA A 341 -63.44 -14.12 -11.58
CA ALA A 341 -64.33 -14.46 -12.69
C ALA A 341 -65.29 -15.61 -12.26
#